data_e73dab3e6350ac2297d86191c6d9d08c
#
_entry.id   e73dab3e6350ac2297d86191c6d9d08c
#
_cell.length_a   1.000
_cell.length_b   1.000
_cell.length_c   1.000
_cell.angle_alpha   90.00
_cell.angle_beta   90.00
_cell.angle_gamma   90.00
#
_symmetry.space_group_name_H-M   'P 1'
#
loop_
_entity.id
_entity.type
_entity.pdbx_description
1 polymer ?
#
loop_
_entity_poly.entity_id
_entity_poly.type
_entity_poly.pdbx_seq_one_letter_code
_entity_poly.pdbx_strand_id
1 'polypeptide(L)'
;MSASLVGSEMCIRDSYKAYQGTDIISTWIEIMNNGKKSVTLYRFVSAYLPVQRGDNWLTHFHGHWGAENMLEEEKLTNGQKVISNKDGMVNTETDNPSFMLSIDGKPQEEYGHILGGTLAWTGNYLLKMDITNTKLNIIAGINEENSHYKLESKETFKTPEFAMTYSTSGKGGVSRAFHRWARMYKLSHGNVERDILLNSWEGVYFKVNQEGMDQMMKSFSALGGELFVMDDGWFGNKYSRDRGDSSLGDWTVNKKKLPLGIEGLIASAKKHKIKFGLWIEPEMSNTKSELFEKHPEWILQCKNRPLSTGRGGTQIVLDLTNPEVQDFVFSVIDNLMTHYPEIAYMKWDANSCMLDYGSPYLPKEKQSHLYIEYHRGLNNVLERIRAKYPQLILQACAGGGGRINYGILPYFDEFWTSDDTDALQRVYLQWGVSCFYPAIAMAAHVSADKNHQTGRYLPLKFRFDVAMSGRLGMEMQPEDMTEADKEFTQRAIQAYKGIRPIVQFGDLYRLISPYENKGVASLMYVAPEKDRAVFYAYKMNHFINMTIPNVKMNGLDPQKKYQLIDLTPLSKNKPCSLHNKIISGKILMEKGIALQTLLKNEYSSIALELQEVK
;
A
#
# COMPACT_ATOMS: atom_id res chain seq x y z
N MET A 1 -12.35 -5.26 -27.18
CA MET A 1 -11.92 -5.81 -28.48
C MET A 1 -10.98 -6.95 -28.20
N SER A 2 -11.12 -8.07 -28.92
CA SER A 2 -10.16 -9.18 -28.87
C SER A 2 -9.70 -9.47 -30.31
N ALA A 3 -8.39 -9.56 -30.50
CA ALA A 3 -7.82 -10.08 -31.75
C ALA A 3 -7.27 -11.48 -31.47
N SER A 4 -7.44 -12.45 -32.33
CA SER A 4 -6.91 -13.79 -32.18
C SER A 4 -6.10 -14.21 -33.41
N LEU A 5 -4.90 -14.73 -33.16
CA LEU A 5 -4.13 -15.49 -34.15
C LEU A 5 -4.43 -16.98 -33.92
N VAL A 6 -5.07 -17.62 -34.90
CA VAL A 6 -5.41 -19.03 -34.82
C VAL A 6 -4.45 -19.81 -35.73
N GLY A 7 -3.47 -20.47 -35.11
CA GLY A 7 -2.75 -21.58 -35.77
C GLY A 7 -3.43 -22.91 -35.43
N SER A 8 -3.11 -23.97 -36.17
CA SER A 8 -3.71 -25.31 -35.98
C SER A 8 -3.45 -25.92 -34.60
N GLU A 9 -2.43 -25.48 -33.88
CA GLU A 9 -1.96 -26.04 -32.58
C GLU A 9 -1.94 -25.03 -31.44
N MET A 10 -1.88 -23.71 -31.70
CA MET A 10 -1.89 -22.68 -30.68
C MET A 10 -2.84 -21.54 -31.05
N CYS A 11 -3.64 -21.08 -30.07
CA CYS A 11 -4.49 -19.90 -30.20
C CYS A 11 -4.01 -18.84 -29.21
N ILE A 12 -3.74 -17.64 -29.71
CA ILE A 12 -3.37 -16.48 -28.88
C ILE A 12 -4.49 -15.45 -29.04
N ARG A 13 -5.01 -14.97 -27.91
CA ARG A 13 -6.05 -13.94 -27.87
C ARG A 13 -5.56 -12.76 -27.06
N ASP A 14 -5.46 -11.60 -27.69
CA ASP A 14 -5.27 -10.32 -27.02
C ASP A 14 -6.62 -9.78 -26.55
N SER A 15 -6.67 -9.30 -25.33
CA SER A 15 -7.87 -8.70 -24.76
C SER A 15 -7.58 -7.30 -24.28
N TYR A 16 -8.50 -6.36 -24.57
CA TYR A 16 -8.43 -4.97 -24.11
C TYR A 16 -9.72 -4.60 -23.39
N LYS A 17 -9.58 -3.91 -22.25
CA LYS A 17 -10.70 -3.43 -21.44
C LYS A 17 -10.54 -1.97 -21.12
N ALA A 18 -11.52 -1.15 -21.50
CA ALA A 18 -11.62 0.24 -21.09
C ALA A 18 -12.50 0.37 -19.85
N TYR A 19 -12.11 1.23 -18.91
CA TYR A 19 -12.83 1.46 -17.66
C TYR A 19 -13.49 2.82 -17.68
N GLN A 20 -14.82 2.81 -17.72
CA GLN A 20 -15.62 4.04 -17.81
C GLN A 20 -15.31 5.00 -16.67
N GLY A 21 -15.09 6.28 -16.96
CA GLY A 21 -14.87 7.35 -16.00
C GLY A 21 -13.47 7.38 -15.35
N THR A 22 -12.49 6.64 -15.90
CA THR A 22 -11.15 6.55 -15.29
C THR A 22 -9.99 6.87 -16.21
N ASP A 23 -10.17 6.95 -17.52
CA ASP A 23 -9.10 7.08 -18.54
C ASP A 23 -8.08 5.91 -18.51
N ILE A 24 -8.46 4.75 -17.96
CA ILE A 24 -7.63 3.54 -17.90
C ILE A 24 -8.06 2.54 -18.97
N ILE A 25 -7.06 1.99 -19.65
CA ILE A 25 -7.19 0.81 -20.51
C ILE A 25 -6.29 -0.28 -19.98
N SER A 26 -6.76 -1.51 -19.90
CA SER A 26 -5.92 -2.66 -19.58
C SER A 26 -5.88 -3.67 -20.71
N THR A 27 -4.82 -4.49 -20.72
CA THR A 27 -4.61 -5.57 -21.68
C THR A 27 -4.06 -6.82 -21.00
N TRP A 28 -4.42 -7.98 -21.53
CA TRP A 28 -3.84 -9.28 -21.17
C TRP A 28 -3.90 -10.22 -22.36
N ILE A 29 -3.13 -11.31 -22.29
CA ILE A 29 -3.05 -12.32 -23.35
C ILE A 29 -3.49 -13.68 -22.79
N GLU A 30 -4.30 -14.39 -23.56
CA GLU A 30 -4.66 -15.79 -23.31
C GLU A 30 -3.98 -16.66 -24.39
N ILE A 31 -3.22 -17.65 -23.95
CA ILE A 31 -2.49 -18.59 -24.81
C ILE A 31 -3.08 -19.97 -24.56
N MET A 32 -3.77 -20.52 -25.57
CA MET A 32 -4.41 -21.85 -25.52
C MET A 32 -3.60 -22.86 -26.35
N ASN A 33 -3.23 -23.97 -25.72
CA ASN A 33 -2.63 -25.10 -26.43
C ASN A 33 -3.72 -26.01 -27.02
N ASN A 34 -4.02 -25.87 -28.28
CA ASN A 34 -4.97 -26.72 -29.00
C ASN A 34 -4.36 -28.04 -29.54
N GLY A 35 -3.03 -28.17 -29.44
CA GLY A 35 -2.31 -29.37 -29.87
C GLY A 35 -2.62 -30.59 -29.00
N LYS A 36 -2.07 -31.74 -29.39
CA LYS A 36 -2.20 -33.00 -28.64
C LYS A 36 -1.10 -33.23 -27.61
N LYS A 37 -0.02 -32.46 -27.69
CA LYS A 37 1.15 -32.55 -26.78
C LYS A 37 1.26 -31.27 -25.97
N SER A 38 1.91 -31.37 -24.79
CA SER A 38 2.28 -30.17 -24.03
C SER A 38 3.30 -29.32 -24.78
N VAL A 39 3.26 -28.01 -24.54
CA VAL A 39 4.23 -27.04 -25.03
C VAL A 39 4.81 -26.28 -23.85
N THR A 40 6.05 -25.79 -23.96
CA THR A 40 6.65 -24.96 -22.91
C THR A 40 6.70 -23.52 -23.34
N LEU A 41 6.09 -22.65 -22.53
CA LEU A 41 6.16 -21.21 -22.70
C LEU A 41 7.40 -20.69 -21.96
N TYR A 42 8.40 -20.21 -22.71
CA TYR A 42 9.64 -19.63 -22.14
C TYR A 42 9.51 -18.12 -21.93
N ARG A 43 8.71 -17.46 -22.79
CA ARG A 43 8.46 -16.03 -22.71
C ARG A 43 6.98 -15.78 -22.97
N PHE A 44 6.37 -15.01 -22.10
CA PHE A 44 4.98 -14.59 -22.19
C PHE A 44 4.83 -13.25 -21.48
N VAL A 45 4.33 -12.27 -22.20
CA VAL A 45 4.18 -10.91 -21.71
C VAL A 45 2.72 -10.50 -21.73
N SER A 46 2.35 -9.60 -20.84
CA SER A 46 1.00 -9.02 -20.81
C SER A 46 0.84 -7.89 -21.82
N ALA A 47 1.92 -7.16 -22.08
CA ALA A 47 1.92 -6.04 -22.99
C ALA A 47 3.27 -5.88 -23.71
N TYR A 48 3.19 -5.46 -24.98
CA TYR A 48 4.28 -4.97 -25.78
C TYR A 48 3.83 -3.65 -26.42
N LEU A 49 4.41 -2.54 -25.99
CA LEU A 49 3.99 -1.19 -26.40
C LEU A 49 5.14 -0.47 -27.11
N PRO A 50 5.04 -0.26 -28.43
CA PRO A 50 5.93 0.66 -29.13
C PRO A 50 5.56 2.11 -28.79
N VAL A 51 6.55 2.88 -28.36
CA VAL A 51 6.40 4.30 -28.00
C VAL A 51 7.30 5.13 -28.90
N GLN A 52 6.86 6.34 -29.23
CA GLN A 52 7.66 7.27 -29.99
C GLN A 52 8.93 7.62 -29.23
N ARG A 53 10.07 7.47 -29.91
CA ARG A 53 11.38 7.90 -29.40
C ARG A 53 11.48 9.43 -29.44
N GLY A 54 11.83 10.03 -28.31
CA GLY A 54 11.98 11.47 -28.12
C GLY A 54 12.93 11.76 -26.96
N ASP A 55 12.73 12.88 -26.29
CA ASP A 55 13.40 13.19 -25.02
C ASP A 55 12.66 12.50 -23.86
N ASN A 56 12.76 11.17 -23.85
CA ASN A 56 12.01 10.33 -22.94
C ASN A 56 12.65 10.28 -21.55
N TRP A 57 11.83 10.45 -20.52
CA TRP A 57 12.21 10.36 -19.12
C TRP A 57 11.33 9.33 -18.42
N LEU A 58 11.94 8.56 -17.53
CA LEU A 58 11.29 7.54 -16.74
C LEU A 58 11.18 7.99 -15.31
N THR A 59 9.97 7.97 -14.76
CA THR A 59 9.70 7.98 -13.32
C THR A 59 9.39 6.55 -12.89
N HIS A 60 10.13 6.02 -11.94
CA HIS A 60 9.94 4.69 -11.36
C HIS A 60 10.19 4.73 -9.84
N PHE A 61 10.05 3.59 -9.18
CA PHE A 61 10.13 3.52 -7.73
C PHE A 61 11.14 2.45 -7.35
N HIS A 62 12.05 2.81 -6.47
CA HIS A 62 13.08 1.92 -5.96
C HIS A 62 13.23 2.12 -4.46
N GLY A 63 13.72 1.11 -3.73
CA GLY A 63 13.92 1.24 -2.30
C GLY A 63 14.41 -0.02 -1.63
N HIS A 64 14.07 -0.13 -0.38
CA HIS A 64 14.36 -1.26 0.49
C HIS A 64 13.40 -1.20 1.69
N TRP A 65 13.44 -2.19 2.57
CA TRP A 65 12.66 -2.19 3.80
C TRP A 65 12.81 -0.87 4.59
N GLY A 66 11.69 -0.25 4.95
CA GLY A 66 11.64 1.05 5.60
C GLY A 66 11.87 2.26 4.68
N ALA A 67 12.10 2.04 3.38
CA ALA A 67 12.23 3.08 2.36
C ALA A 67 11.63 2.59 1.02
N GLU A 68 10.50 1.92 1.07
CA GLU A 68 9.81 1.35 -0.09
C GLU A 68 9.23 2.45 -0.98
N ASN A 69 9.13 2.19 -2.27
CA ASN A 69 8.51 3.10 -3.25
C ASN A 69 9.11 4.52 -3.29
N MET A 70 10.40 4.68 -3.04
CA MET A 70 11.09 5.95 -3.23
C MET A 70 11.15 6.30 -4.71
N LEU A 71 10.74 7.53 -5.04
CA LEU A 71 10.62 7.99 -6.42
C LEU A 71 12.00 8.31 -7.01
N GLU A 72 12.27 7.77 -8.20
CA GLU A 72 13.42 8.08 -9.03
C GLU A 72 12.99 8.57 -10.41
N GLU A 73 13.74 9.53 -10.96
CA GLU A 73 13.52 10.07 -12.31
C GLU A 73 14.84 10.09 -13.08
N GLU A 74 14.85 9.49 -14.27
CA GLU A 74 16.01 9.42 -15.12
C GLU A 74 15.69 9.64 -16.62
N LYS A 75 16.63 10.22 -17.34
CA LYS A 75 16.57 10.32 -18.79
C LYS A 75 16.93 8.97 -19.41
N LEU A 76 16.07 8.47 -20.30
CA LEU A 76 16.32 7.20 -20.99
C LEU A 76 17.35 7.38 -22.12
N THR A 77 18.39 6.55 -22.08
CA THR A 77 19.45 6.47 -23.10
C THR A 77 19.35 5.15 -23.88
N ASN A 78 20.09 5.02 -24.99
CA ASN A 78 20.12 3.78 -25.76
C ASN A 78 20.59 2.60 -24.90
N GLY A 79 19.99 1.45 -25.08
CA GLY A 79 20.23 0.24 -24.32
C GLY A 79 18.96 -0.36 -23.74
N GLN A 80 19.04 -0.90 -22.55
CA GLN A 80 17.89 -1.48 -21.84
C GLN A 80 17.79 -0.90 -20.43
N LYS A 81 16.60 -0.47 -20.05
CA LYS A 81 16.23 -0.25 -18.65
C LYS A 81 15.31 -1.39 -18.21
N VAL A 82 15.64 -2.03 -17.11
CA VAL A 82 14.89 -3.14 -16.54
C VAL A 82 14.50 -2.80 -15.12
N ILE A 83 13.22 -2.98 -14.81
CA ILE A 83 12.62 -2.93 -13.48
C ILE A 83 12.04 -4.32 -13.24
N SER A 84 12.54 -5.05 -12.25
CA SER A 84 12.13 -6.44 -12.06
C SER A 84 12.22 -6.88 -10.61
N ASN A 85 11.38 -7.84 -10.26
CA ASN A 85 11.45 -8.50 -8.97
C ASN A 85 11.47 -10.02 -9.12
N LYS A 86 12.12 -10.70 -8.16
CA LYS A 86 12.30 -12.16 -8.09
C LYS A 86 12.07 -12.72 -6.68
N ASP A 87 11.59 -11.90 -5.74
CA ASP A 87 11.49 -12.20 -4.31
C ASP A 87 10.16 -12.85 -3.91
N GLY A 88 9.32 -13.14 -4.90
CA GLY A 88 8.02 -13.78 -4.68
C GLY A 88 7.01 -12.80 -4.10
N MET A 89 6.49 -13.08 -2.88
CA MET A 89 5.41 -12.30 -2.29
C MET A 89 5.81 -10.90 -1.80
N VAL A 90 7.08 -10.67 -1.46
CA VAL A 90 7.63 -9.34 -1.09
C VAL A 90 8.15 -8.67 -2.35
N ASN A 91 7.25 -8.35 -3.27
CA ASN A 91 7.60 -7.99 -4.65
C ASN A 91 7.72 -6.49 -4.92
N THR A 92 7.45 -5.62 -3.95
CA THR A 92 7.55 -4.16 -4.08
C THR A 92 8.41 -3.50 -3.00
N GLU A 93 9.25 -4.28 -2.31
CA GLU A 93 10.21 -3.73 -1.35
C GLU A 93 11.35 -2.98 -2.05
N THR A 94 11.90 -3.57 -3.12
CA THR A 94 12.99 -2.97 -3.90
C THR A 94 12.50 -2.15 -5.07
N ASP A 95 11.65 -2.70 -5.91
CA ASP A 95 11.11 -2.05 -7.11
C ASP A 95 9.58 -2.19 -7.13
N ASN A 96 8.88 -1.36 -7.91
CA ASN A 96 7.43 -1.45 -8.06
C ASN A 96 7.06 -1.71 -9.53
N PRO A 97 6.04 -2.56 -9.83
CA PRO A 97 5.62 -2.85 -11.21
C PRO A 97 4.85 -1.69 -11.86
N SER A 98 5.17 -0.46 -11.50
CA SER A 98 4.53 0.77 -11.98
C SER A 98 5.57 1.75 -12.49
N PHE A 99 5.23 2.51 -13.54
CA PHE A 99 6.11 3.53 -14.10
C PHE A 99 5.30 4.68 -14.73
N MET A 100 5.94 5.84 -14.87
CA MET A 100 5.46 6.92 -15.72
C MET A 100 6.56 7.28 -16.72
N LEU A 101 6.22 7.27 -18.01
CA LEU A 101 7.11 7.64 -19.09
C LEU A 101 6.73 9.00 -19.65
N SER A 102 7.57 10.01 -19.46
CA SER A 102 7.44 11.29 -20.14
C SER A 102 7.97 11.19 -21.57
N ILE A 103 7.22 11.73 -22.51
CA ILE A 103 7.53 11.61 -23.95
C ILE A 103 8.33 12.80 -24.45
N ASP A 104 8.14 13.96 -23.85
CA ASP A 104 8.57 15.27 -24.35
C ASP A 104 9.47 16.06 -23.37
N GLY A 105 10.27 15.37 -22.57
CA GLY A 105 11.23 15.99 -21.65
C GLY A 105 11.03 15.59 -20.19
N LYS A 106 11.72 16.30 -19.27
CA LYS A 106 11.64 16.03 -17.84
C LYS A 106 10.19 16.11 -17.34
N PRO A 107 9.67 15.08 -16.65
CA PRO A 107 8.27 15.01 -16.23
C PRO A 107 7.89 16.14 -15.27
N GLN A 108 6.68 16.66 -15.44
CA GLN A 108 6.10 17.69 -14.59
C GLN A 108 4.81 17.18 -13.93
N GLU A 109 4.39 17.79 -12.82
CA GLU A 109 3.19 17.33 -12.09
C GLU A 109 1.88 17.64 -12.83
N GLU A 110 1.76 18.84 -13.44
CA GLU A 110 0.47 19.32 -13.95
C GLU A 110 0.46 19.59 -15.47
N TYR A 111 1.53 19.30 -16.18
CA TYR A 111 1.61 19.45 -17.65
C TYR A 111 2.62 18.48 -18.27
N GLY A 112 2.56 18.34 -19.59
CA GLY A 112 3.40 17.41 -20.37
C GLY A 112 2.69 16.07 -20.63
N HIS A 113 3.24 15.36 -21.59
CA HIS A 113 2.68 14.11 -22.11
C HIS A 113 3.28 12.91 -21.38
N ILE A 114 2.48 12.23 -20.58
CA ILE A 114 2.93 11.12 -19.73
C ILE A 114 2.11 9.85 -20.04
N LEU A 115 2.80 8.75 -20.33
CA LEU A 115 2.24 7.41 -20.34
C LEU A 115 2.50 6.76 -18.99
N GLY A 116 1.44 6.48 -18.23
CA GLY A 116 1.52 5.71 -16.98
C GLY A 116 1.15 4.25 -17.21
N GLY A 117 1.87 3.33 -16.58
CA GLY A 117 1.60 1.90 -16.68
C GLY A 117 1.90 1.15 -15.40
N THR A 118 1.14 0.06 -15.15
CA THR A 118 1.35 -0.87 -14.03
C THR A 118 0.96 -2.29 -14.40
N LEU A 119 1.71 -3.27 -13.93
CA LEU A 119 1.35 -4.68 -14.03
C LEU A 119 0.55 -5.10 -12.79
N ALA A 120 -0.68 -5.54 -12.98
CA ALA A 120 -1.53 -6.05 -11.90
C ALA A 120 -1.17 -7.51 -11.56
N TRP A 121 -0.02 -7.70 -10.94
CA TRP A 121 0.53 -9.00 -10.56
C TRP A 121 1.19 -8.93 -9.18
N THR A 122 0.98 -9.96 -8.37
CA THR A 122 1.49 -10.03 -6.98
C THR A 122 2.83 -10.75 -6.88
N GLY A 123 3.21 -11.52 -7.90
CA GLY A 123 4.45 -12.30 -7.95
C GLY A 123 5.59 -11.61 -8.68
N ASN A 124 6.56 -12.41 -9.09
CA ASN A 124 7.74 -11.95 -9.83
C ASN A 124 7.34 -11.31 -11.16
N TYR A 125 7.87 -10.13 -11.44
CA TYR A 125 7.52 -9.36 -12.63
C TYR A 125 8.76 -8.81 -13.37
N LEU A 126 8.53 -8.45 -14.62
CA LEU A 126 9.49 -7.78 -15.48
C LEU A 126 8.81 -6.62 -16.21
N LEU A 127 9.35 -5.42 -16.04
CA LEU A 127 9.12 -4.26 -16.89
C LEU A 127 10.44 -3.95 -17.59
N LYS A 128 10.47 -4.03 -18.91
CA LYS A 128 11.66 -3.82 -19.71
C LYS A 128 11.42 -2.78 -20.77
N MET A 129 12.33 -1.84 -20.91
CA MET A 129 12.34 -0.84 -21.96
C MET A 129 13.55 -1.07 -22.85
N ASP A 130 13.30 -1.45 -24.11
CA ASP A 130 14.33 -1.58 -25.15
C ASP A 130 14.41 -0.29 -25.95
N ILE A 131 15.57 0.37 -25.91
CA ILE A 131 15.76 1.74 -26.40
C ILE A 131 16.85 1.76 -27.45
N THR A 132 16.50 2.25 -28.64
CA THR A 132 17.44 2.53 -29.73
C THR A 132 17.34 4.00 -30.14
N ASN A 133 18.13 4.44 -31.12
CA ASN A 133 18.06 5.81 -31.64
C ASN A 133 16.67 6.19 -32.18
N THR A 134 15.90 5.21 -32.64
CA THR A 134 14.62 5.45 -33.35
C THR A 134 13.41 4.79 -32.70
N LYS A 135 13.62 3.88 -31.72
CA LYS A 135 12.54 3.08 -31.14
C LYS A 135 12.66 3.02 -29.62
N LEU A 136 11.54 3.03 -28.97
CA LEU A 136 11.36 2.70 -27.55
C LEU A 136 10.22 1.69 -27.46
N ASN A 137 10.51 0.50 -26.92
CA ASN A 137 9.50 -0.53 -26.72
C ASN A 137 9.41 -0.84 -25.23
N ILE A 138 8.21 -0.86 -24.70
CA ILE A 138 7.92 -1.27 -23.31
C ILE A 138 7.38 -2.68 -23.35
N ILE A 139 7.97 -3.55 -22.55
CA ILE A 139 7.59 -4.96 -22.38
C ILE A 139 7.23 -5.15 -20.91
N ALA A 140 6.02 -5.65 -20.64
CA ALA A 140 5.52 -5.86 -19.28
C ALA A 140 4.94 -7.26 -19.13
N GLY A 141 5.30 -7.97 -18.05
CA GLY A 141 4.76 -9.29 -17.80
C GLY A 141 5.36 -9.97 -16.56
N ILE A 142 5.04 -11.25 -16.38
CA ILE A 142 5.68 -12.11 -15.38
C ILE A 142 7.17 -12.21 -15.71
N ASN A 143 8.01 -12.22 -14.68
CA ASN A 143 9.44 -12.44 -14.85
C ASN A 143 9.69 -13.84 -15.41
N GLU A 144 10.40 -13.92 -16.54
CA GLU A 144 10.69 -15.18 -17.23
C GLU A 144 11.71 -16.05 -16.51
N GLU A 145 12.49 -15.48 -15.59
CA GLU A 145 13.49 -16.20 -14.83
C GLU A 145 12.82 -17.18 -13.86
N ASN A 146 13.21 -18.47 -13.95
CA ASN A 146 12.63 -19.59 -13.20
C ASN A 146 11.09 -19.74 -13.32
N SER A 147 10.47 -19.20 -14.39
CA SER A 147 9.01 -19.19 -14.57
C SER A 147 8.56 -19.73 -15.93
N HIS A 148 9.39 -20.52 -16.64
CA HIS A 148 8.90 -21.19 -17.84
C HIS A 148 7.77 -22.15 -17.48
N TYR A 149 6.71 -22.12 -18.30
CA TYR A 149 5.44 -22.76 -18.00
C TYR A 149 5.13 -23.87 -19.00
N LYS A 150 5.01 -25.10 -18.53
CA LYS A 150 4.57 -26.24 -19.31
C LYS A 150 3.05 -26.22 -19.42
N LEU A 151 2.54 -25.87 -20.59
CA LEU A 151 1.12 -25.79 -20.91
C LEU A 151 0.65 -27.12 -21.50
N GLU A 152 -0.21 -27.83 -20.81
CA GLU A 152 -0.72 -29.13 -21.25
C GLU A 152 -1.69 -28.98 -22.43
N SER A 153 -2.00 -30.12 -23.09
CA SER A 153 -3.00 -30.12 -24.16
C SER A 153 -4.35 -29.61 -23.66
N LYS A 154 -4.96 -28.67 -24.40
CA LYS A 154 -6.25 -28.01 -24.09
C LYS A 154 -6.20 -27.06 -22.88
N GLU A 155 -5.05 -26.85 -22.28
CA GLU A 155 -4.88 -25.86 -21.23
C GLU A 155 -4.75 -24.44 -21.80
N THR A 156 -5.20 -23.45 -21.03
CA THR A 156 -5.07 -22.03 -21.34
C THR A 156 -4.24 -21.34 -20.28
N PHE A 157 -3.18 -20.64 -20.70
CA PHE A 157 -2.41 -19.74 -19.86
C PHE A 157 -2.90 -18.31 -20.07
N LYS A 158 -3.28 -17.63 -18.97
CA LYS A 158 -3.66 -16.23 -18.99
C LYS A 158 -2.58 -15.41 -18.30
N THR A 159 -2.10 -14.36 -18.98
CA THR A 159 -1.14 -13.40 -18.38
C THR A 159 -1.84 -12.45 -17.42
N PRO A 160 -1.12 -11.83 -16.48
CA PRO A 160 -1.65 -10.75 -15.66
C PRO A 160 -2.16 -9.57 -16.49
N GLU A 161 -3.08 -8.80 -15.92
CA GLU A 161 -3.55 -7.54 -16.50
C GLU A 161 -2.45 -6.47 -16.44
N PHE A 162 -2.15 -5.82 -17.56
CA PHE A 162 -1.34 -4.61 -17.61
C PHE A 162 -2.26 -3.42 -17.84
N ALA A 163 -2.28 -2.47 -16.91
CA ALA A 163 -3.11 -1.28 -16.98
C ALA A 163 -2.29 -0.05 -17.36
N MET A 164 -2.85 0.83 -18.19
CA MET A 164 -2.18 2.02 -18.68
C MET A 164 -3.13 3.20 -18.86
N THR A 165 -2.56 4.39 -18.81
CA THR A 165 -3.24 5.66 -19.12
C THR A 165 -2.28 6.61 -19.82
N TYR A 166 -2.82 7.51 -20.61
CA TYR A 166 -2.07 8.61 -21.21
C TYR A 166 -2.65 9.94 -20.76
N SER A 167 -1.80 10.82 -20.25
CA SER A 167 -2.19 12.13 -19.73
C SER A 167 -1.43 13.25 -20.42
N THR A 168 -2.13 14.35 -20.71
CA THR A 168 -1.53 15.63 -21.11
C THR A 168 -1.40 16.61 -19.94
N SER A 169 -1.87 16.18 -18.76
CA SER A 169 -1.84 16.94 -17.50
C SER A 169 -0.76 16.42 -16.55
N GLY A 170 0.38 16.03 -17.08
CA GLY A 170 1.54 15.61 -16.33
C GLY A 170 1.34 14.34 -15.49
N LYS A 171 2.25 14.12 -14.52
CA LYS A 171 2.20 13.00 -13.57
C LYS A 171 0.93 13.02 -12.70
N GLY A 172 0.47 14.21 -12.30
CA GLY A 172 -0.75 14.37 -11.52
C GLY A 172 -1.99 13.84 -12.25
N GLY A 173 -2.07 14.04 -13.57
CA GLY A 173 -3.15 13.48 -14.39
C GLY A 173 -3.15 11.95 -14.41
N VAL A 174 -1.97 11.33 -14.56
CA VAL A 174 -1.79 9.87 -14.45
C VAL A 174 -2.23 9.38 -13.07
N SER A 175 -1.77 10.02 -11.99
CA SER A 175 -2.12 9.63 -10.62
C SER A 175 -3.62 9.67 -10.39
N ARG A 176 -4.30 10.76 -10.76
CA ARG A 176 -5.76 10.90 -10.60
C ARG A 176 -6.54 9.84 -11.39
N ALA A 177 -6.08 9.45 -12.60
CA ALA A 177 -6.68 8.36 -13.37
C ALA A 177 -6.58 7.01 -12.63
N PHE A 178 -5.38 6.64 -12.14
CA PHE A 178 -5.19 5.42 -11.36
C PHE A 178 -5.93 5.45 -10.01
N HIS A 179 -5.99 6.59 -9.32
CA HIS A 179 -6.74 6.73 -8.07
C HIS A 179 -8.25 6.48 -8.27
N ARG A 180 -8.85 7.04 -9.33
CA ARG A 180 -10.26 6.79 -9.66
C ARG A 180 -10.48 5.32 -10.03
N TRP A 181 -9.58 4.73 -10.84
CA TRP A 181 -9.65 3.33 -11.19
C TRP A 181 -9.54 2.41 -9.96
N ALA A 182 -8.62 2.70 -9.04
CA ALA A 182 -8.50 1.95 -7.79
C ALA A 182 -9.81 1.99 -7.00
N ARG A 183 -10.38 3.19 -6.76
CA ARG A 183 -11.62 3.34 -6.00
C ARG A 183 -12.84 2.69 -6.66
N MET A 184 -12.98 2.85 -7.98
CA MET A 184 -14.18 2.42 -8.70
C MET A 184 -14.17 0.93 -9.10
N TYR A 185 -12.97 0.34 -9.30
CA TYR A 185 -12.86 -0.96 -9.95
C TYR A 185 -11.93 -1.98 -9.28
N LYS A 186 -11.09 -1.56 -8.34
CA LYS A 186 -10.10 -2.46 -7.74
C LYS A 186 -10.30 -2.68 -6.25
N LEU A 187 -10.52 -1.65 -5.48
CA LEU A 187 -10.78 -1.78 -4.04
C LEU A 187 -12.17 -2.37 -3.78
N SER A 188 -12.25 -3.40 -2.94
CA SER A 188 -13.52 -4.02 -2.56
C SER A 188 -14.49 -3.01 -1.92
N HIS A 189 -13.99 -2.10 -1.09
CA HIS A 189 -14.75 -1.03 -0.43
C HIS A 189 -14.21 0.36 -0.82
N GLY A 190 -13.98 0.59 -2.10
CA GLY A 190 -13.36 1.83 -2.60
C GLY A 190 -14.16 3.11 -2.38
N ASN A 191 -15.44 3.00 -1.98
CA ASN A 191 -16.36 4.09 -1.66
C ASN A 191 -16.79 4.14 -0.18
N VAL A 192 -16.16 3.35 0.68
CA VAL A 192 -16.46 3.30 2.13
C VAL A 192 -15.33 3.95 2.90
N GLU A 193 -15.64 4.95 3.72
CA GLU A 193 -14.65 5.60 4.59
C GLU A 193 -13.96 4.60 5.51
N ARG A 194 -12.65 4.77 5.72
CA ARG A 194 -11.86 3.99 6.66
C ARG A 194 -11.93 4.58 8.06
N ASP A 195 -12.07 3.71 9.05
CA ASP A 195 -12.02 4.10 10.46
C ASP A 195 -10.61 4.59 10.87
N ILE A 196 -10.55 5.50 11.84
CA ILE A 196 -9.30 5.88 12.49
C ILE A 196 -8.91 4.74 13.44
N LEU A 197 -7.77 4.08 13.19
CA LEU A 197 -7.37 2.93 13.99
C LEU A 197 -6.19 3.22 14.92
N LEU A 198 -6.07 2.42 15.99
CA LEU A 198 -4.86 2.23 16.76
C LEU A 198 -4.36 0.80 16.54
N ASN A 199 -3.13 0.65 16.06
CA ASN A 199 -2.43 -0.63 16.04
C ASN A 199 -1.55 -0.77 17.30
N SER A 200 -1.54 -1.96 17.91
CA SER A 200 -0.83 -2.20 19.16
C SER A 200 0.68 -2.44 19.00
N TRP A 201 1.19 -2.64 17.76
CA TRP A 201 2.56 -3.11 17.53
C TRP A 201 3.62 -2.22 18.20
N GLU A 202 3.79 -0.99 17.77
CA GLU A 202 4.80 -0.09 18.38
C GLU A 202 4.47 0.31 19.83
N GLY A 203 3.23 0.10 20.26
CA GLY A 203 2.84 0.34 21.65
C GLY A 203 3.35 -0.72 22.63
N VAL A 204 3.33 -2.01 22.24
CA VAL A 204 3.62 -3.12 23.16
C VAL A 204 4.45 -4.25 22.53
N TYR A 205 4.62 -4.27 21.20
CA TYR A 205 5.24 -5.38 20.47
C TYR A 205 4.59 -6.73 20.86
N PHE A 206 5.36 -7.77 21.08
CA PHE A 206 4.90 -9.10 21.52
C PHE A 206 4.33 -9.16 22.95
N LYS A 207 4.38 -8.05 23.73
CA LYS A 207 3.91 -8.02 25.13
C LYS A 207 2.38 -7.88 25.24
N VAL A 208 1.66 -8.51 24.32
CA VAL A 208 0.20 -8.57 24.33
C VAL A 208 -0.30 -9.23 25.61
N ASN A 209 -1.26 -8.62 26.30
CA ASN A 209 -1.97 -9.20 27.43
C ASN A 209 -3.36 -8.58 27.58
N GLN A 210 -4.27 -9.29 28.27
CA GLN A 210 -5.69 -8.93 28.36
C GLN A 210 -5.93 -7.52 28.91
N GLU A 211 -5.26 -7.17 30.01
CA GLU A 211 -5.45 -5.88 30.69
C GLU A 211 -4.87 -4.72 29.86
N GLY A 212 -3.66 -4.90 29.31
CA GLY A 212 -3.01 -3.89 28.48
C GLY A 212 -3.84 -3.56 27.22
N MET A 213 -4.42 -4.58 26.58
CA MET A 213 -5.28 -4.37 25.40
C MET A 213 -6.59 -3.63 25.78
N ASP A 214 -7.23 -3.98 26.92
CA ASP A 214 -8.41 -3.25 27.42
C ASP A 214 -8.07 -1.77 27.70
N GLN A 215 -6.94 -1.53 28.35
CA GLN A 215 -6.49 -0.16 28.66
C GLN A 215 -6.19 0.65 27.40
N MET A 216 -5.50 0.08 26.41
CA MET A 216 -5.25 0.76 25.12
C MET A 216 -6.57 1.10 24.41
N MET A 217 -7.53 0.16 24.36
CA MET A 217 -8.86 0.39 23.78
C MET A 217 -9.61 1.52 24.49
N LYS A 218 -9.60 1.53 25.83
CA LYS A 218 -10.22 2.57 26.66
C LYS A 218 -9.62 3.95 26.34
N SER A 219 -8.30 4.06 26.37
CA SER A 219 -7.61 5.32 26.14
C SER A 219 -7.78 5.82 24.72
N PHE A 220 -7.71 4.95 23.72
CA PHE A 220 -7.91 5.35 22.33
C PHE A 220 -9.36 5.77 22.02
N SER A 221 -10.35 5.09 22.60
CA SER A 221 -11.74 5.52 22.52
C SER A 221 -11.95 6.92 23.10
N ALA A 222 -11.32 7.22 24.24
CA ALA A 222 -11.38 8.55 24.87
C ALA A 222 -10.75 9.64 23.99
N LEU A 223 -9.76 9.31 23.16
CA LEU A 223 -9.17 10.20 22.16
C LEU A 223 -10.08 10.41 20.93
N GLY A 224 -11.14 9.64 20.79
CA GLY A 224 -12.05 9.67 19.64
C GLY A 224 -11.72 8.66 18.53
N GLY A 225 -10.87 7.66 18.82
CA GLY A 225 -10.57 6.55 17.93
C GLY A 225 -11.77 5.65 17.65
N GLU A 226 -11.69 4.87 16.56
CA GLU A 226 -12.84 4.10 16.03
C GLU A 226 -12.59 2.60 15.92
N LEU A 227 -11.33 2.18 15.78
CA LEU A 227 -10.94 0.78 15.58
C LEU A 227 -9.63 0.48 16.31
N PHE A 228 -9.60 -0.59 17.10
CA PHE A 228 -8.39 -1.12 17.71
C PHE A 228 -7.96 -2.38 16.99
N VAL A 229 -6.68 -2.48 16.61
CA VAL A 229 -6.09 -3.66 15.95
C VAL A 229 -5.02 -4.26 16.87
N MET A 230 -5.28 -5.45 17.39
CA MET A 230 -4.27 -6.23 18.11
C MET A 230 -3.32 -6.87 17.09
N ASP A 231 -2.05 -6.47 17.14
CA ASP A 231 -0.99 -6.95 16.25
C ASP A 231 -0.39 -8.28 16.74
N ASP A 232 0.77 -8.68 16.23
CA ASP A 232 1.45 -9.96 16.51
C ASP A 232 1.67 -10.21 18.01
N GLY A 233 1.60 -11.49 18.43
CA GLY A 233 1.88 -11.89 19.81
C GLY A 233 0.74 -12.56 20.58
N TRP A 234 -0.45 -12.71 20.00
CA TRP A 234 -1.66 -13.17 20.69
C TRP A 234 -1.86 -14.69 20.72
N PHE A 235 -1.10 -15.45 19.93
CA PHE A 235 -1.28 -16.89 19.70
C PHE A 235 -0.13 -17.76 20.20
N GLY A 236 -0.28 -19.09 20.08
CA GLY A 236 0.73 -20.09 20.41
C GLY A 236 0.73 -20.52 21.89
N ASN A 237 0.41 -21.78 22.16
CA ASN A 237 0.35 -22.34 23.52
C ASN A 237 1.55 -23.27 23.83
N LYS A 238 1.93 -24.17 22.92
CA LYS A 238 3.11 -25.03 23.10
C LYS A 238 4.40 -24.22 23.04
N TYR A 239 4.50 -23.36 22.04
CA TYR A 239 5.55 -22.37 21.87
C TYR A 239 4.89 -21.00 22.02
N SER A 240 5.27 -20.17 22.99
CA SER A 240 4.68 -18.85 23.15
C SER A 240 5.20 -17.87 22.11
N ARG A 241 4.28 -17.08 21.51
CA ARG A 241 4.65 -16.01 20.56
C ARG A 241 5.12 -14.77 21.33
N ASP A 242 6.29 -14.87 21.96
CA ASP A 242 6.95 -13.79 22.72
C ASP A 242 8.04 -13.09 21.89
N ARG A 243 8.35 -13.64 20.74
CA ARG A 243 9.33 -13.14 19.74
C ARG A 243 8.96 -13.69 18.36
N GLY A 244 9.61 -13.17 17.32
CA GLY A 244 9.38 -13.58 15.93
C GLY A 244 9.87 -14.98 15.54
N ASP A 245 10.47 -15.74 16.45
CA ASP A 245 11.18 -17.00 16.18
C ASP A 245 10.38 -18.28 16.47
N SER A 246 9.10 -18.15 16.84
CA SER A 246 8.25 -19.32 17.19
C SER A 246 6.77 -19.09 16.95
N SER A 247 6.02 -20.19 16.89
CA SER A 247 4.54 -20.29 16.86
C SER A 247 3.82 -19.76 15.62
N LEU A 248 4.52 -19.14 14.68
CA LEU A 248 3.84 -18.73 13.45
C LEU A 248 3.28 -19.97 12.74
N GLY A 249 2.00 -19.96 12.41
CA GLY A 249 1.23 -21.13 11.98
C GLY A 249 0.30 -21.71 13.03
N ASP A 250 0.55 -21.47 14.33
CA ASP A 250 -0.24 -22.00 15.45
C ASP A 250 -1.32 -21.00 15.90
N TRP A 251 -2.36 -20.81 15.11
CA TRP A 251 -3.37 -19.76 15.26
C TRP A 251 -4.36 -20.00 16.39
N THR A 252 -3.89 -20.51 17.54
CA THR A 252 -4.68 -20.73 18.75
C THR A 252 -4.34 -19.66 19.78
N VAL A 253 -5.38 -19.06 20.37
CA VAL A 253 -5.23 -18.00 21.39
C VAL A 253 -4.32 -18.44 22.53
N ASN A 254 -3.33 -17.64 22.88
CA ASN A 254 -2.47 -17.89 24.03
C ASN A 254 -3.23 -17.61 25.33
N LYS A 255 -3.64 -18.68 26.04
CA LYS A 255 -4.47 -18.58 27.26
C LYS A 255 -3.74 -17.93 28.45
N LYS A 256 -2.40 -17.86 28.46
CA LYS A 256 -1.65 -17.16 29.50
C LYS A 256 -1.71 -15.65 29.29
N LYS A 257 -1.58 -15.20 28.04
CA LYS A 257 -1.65 -13.78 27.68
C LYS A 257 -3.08 -13.24 27.69
N LEU A 258 -4.01 -14.04 27.18
CA LEU A 258 -5.42 -13.70 26.99
C LEU A 258 -6.32 -14.73 27.70
N PRO A 259 -6.41 -14.70 29.04
CA PRO A 259 -7.20 -15.66 29.80
C PRO A 259 -8.70 -15.61 29.48
N LEU A 260 -9.22 -14.45 29.06
CA LEU A 260 -10.61 -14.27 28.61
C LEU A 260 -10.79 -14.47 27.10
N GLY A 261 -9.73 -14.87 26.38
CA GLY A 261 -9.78 -15.09 24.95
C GLY A 261 -9.94 -13.80 24.14
N ILE A 262 -10.15 -13.98 22.82
CA ILE A 262 -10.54 -12.89 21.89
C ILE A 262 -11.94 -12.38 22.25
N GLU A 263 -12.83 -13.24 22.76
CA GLU A 263 -14.17 -12.87 23.25
C GLU A 263 -14.12 -11.76 24.29
N GLY A 264 -13.17 -11.85 25.23
CA GLY A 264 -12.96 -10.83 26.26
C GLY A 264 -12.51 -9.49 25.66
N LEU A 265 -11.68 -9.51 24.61
CA LEU A 265 -11.24 -8.29 23.90
C LEU A 265 -12.37 -7.67 23.06
N ILE A 266 -13.19 -8.49 22.40
CA ILE A 266 -14.37 -8.02 21.67
C ILE A 266 -15.39 -7.39 22.64
N ALA A 267 -15.61 -8.01 23.82
CA ALA A 267 -16.47 -7.43 24.86
C ALA A 267 -15.93 -6.09 25.36
N SER A 268 -14.60 -5.98 25.51
CA SER A 268 -13.93 -4.72 25.85
C SER A 268 -14.11 -3.66 24.76
N ALA A 269 -13.88 -3.99 23.49
CA ALA A 269 -14.09 -3.08 22.37
C ALA A 269 -15.54 -2.54 22.34
N LYS A 270 -16.54 -3.42 22.52
CA LYS A 270 -17.95 -3.04 22.63
C LYS A 270 -18.21 -2.11 23.82
N LYS A 271 -17.65 -2.41 24.99
CA LYS A 271 -17.73 -1.55 26.19
C LYS A 271 -17.19 -0.15 25.92
N HIS A 272 -16.09 -0.04 25.20
CA HIS A 272 -15.45 1.23 24.85
C HIS A 272 -15.98 1.84 23.54
N LYS A 273 -16.98 1.23 22.88
CA LYS A 273 -17.64 1.72 21.66
C LYS A 273 -16.70 1.92 20.49
N ILE A 274 -15.73 1.03 20.33
CA ILE A 274 -14.84 0.95 19.17
C ILE A 274 -14.93 -0.44 18.53
N LYS A 275 -14.51 -0.54 17.27
CA LYS A 275 -14.39 -1.82 16.55
C LYS A 275 -13.12 -2.55 16.97
N PHE A 276 -13.09 -3.87 16.71
CA PHE A 276 -11.94 -4.72 16.98
C PHE A 276 -11.39 -5.32 15.68
N GLY A 277 -10.07 -5.37 15.56
CA GLY A 277 -9.33 -5.99 14.47
C GLY A 277 -8.16 -6.83 14.96
N LEU A 278 -7.62 -7.67 14.09
CA LEU A 278 -6.60 -8.65 14.42
C LEU A 278 -5.53 -8.74 13.33
N TRP A 279 -4.27 -8.99 13.73
CA TRP A 279 -3.16 -9.29 12.83
C TRP A 279 -3.04 -10.81 12.59
N ILE A 280 -2.71 -11.19 11.36
CA ILE A 280 -2.42 -12.56 10.95
C ILE A 280 -1.28 -12.57 9.91
N GLU A 281 -0.53 -13.67 9.83
CA GLU A 281 0.48 -13.94 8.81
C GLU A 281 0.35 -15.39 8.31
N PRO A 282 -0.73 -15.74 7.61
CA PRO A 282 -1.13 -17.13 7.40
C PRO A 282 -0.38 -17.84 6.27
N GLU A 283 0.42 -17.13 5.46
CA GLU A 283 1.28 -17.69 4.41
C GLU A 283 2.60 -18.25 4.96
N MET A 284 2.88 -18.05 6.26
CA MET A 284 4.15 -18.33 6.88
C MET A 284 4.01 -19.28 8.08
N SER A 285 5.11 -19.92 8.44
CA SER A 285 5.26 -20.66 9.67
C SER A 285 6.64 -20.41 10.28
N ASN A 286 6.90 -20.93 11.48
CA ASN A 286 8.23 -21.06 12.05
C ASN A 286 8.64 -22.52 12.10
N THR A 287 9.94 -22.81 12.00
CA THR A 287 10.46 -24.16 12.27
C THR A 287 10.17 -24.61 13.70
N LYS A 288 9.93 -23.67 14.61
CA LYS A 288 9.49 -23.90 15.99
C LYS A 288 7.98 -23.61 16.12
N SER A 289 7.16 -24.50 15.53
CA SER A 289 5.68 -24.43 15.59
C SER A 289 5.09 -25.84 15.60
N GLU A 290 3.87 -25.98 16.12
CA GLU A 290 3.11 -27.23 16.04
C GLU A 290 2.71 -27.54 14.60
N LEU A 291 2.50 -26.52 13.76
CA LEU A 291 2.21 -26.67 12.35
C LEU A 291 3.36 -27.38 11.63
N PHE A 292 4.59 -26.90 11.80
CA PHE A 292 5.75 -27.50 11.16
C PHE A 292 6.04 -28.94 11.67
N GLU A 293 5.79 -29.21 12.96
CA GLU A 293 5.93 -30.57 13.50
C GLU A 293 4.94 -31.56 12.87
N LYS A 294 3.72 -31.10 12.53
CA LYS A 294 2.66 -31.94 11.94
C LYS A 294 2.77 -32.05 10.42
N HIS A 295 3.16 -30.98 9.77
CA HIS A 295 3.15 -30.83 8.30
C HIS A 295 4.46 -30.23 7.75
N PRO A 296 5.62 -30.87 7.98
CA PRO A 296 6.88 -30.40 7.40
C PRO A 296 6.87 -30.41 5.85
N GLU A 297 6.02 -31.25 5.24
CA GLU A 297 5.84 -31.36 3.79
C GLU A 297 5.07 -30.16 3.17
N TRP A 298 4.48 -29.29 3.98
CA TRP A 298 3.77 -28.11 3.50
C TRP A 298 4.68 -26.88 3.25
N ILE A 299 5.98 -27.01 3.51
CA ILE A 299 6.93 -25.92 3.44
C ILE A 299 7.65 -25.90 2.10
N LEU A 300 7.79 -24.73 1.48
CA LEU A 300 8.65 -24.58 0.30
C LEU A 300 10.08 -24.98 0.64
N GLN A 301 10.63 -25.94 -0.12
CA GLN A 301 11.98 -26.46 0.09
C GLN A 301 12.55 -27.10 -1.18
N CYS A 302 13.81 -26.84 -1.46
CA CYS A 302 14.59 -27.59 -2.44
C CYS A 302 15.06 -28.90 -1.84
N LYS A 303 14.69 -30.06 -2.43
CA LYS A 303 14.94 -31.41 -1.87
C LYS A 303 16.40 -31.70 -1.48
N ASN A 304 17.38 -31.11 -2.15
CA ASN A 304 18.80 -31.38 -1.96
C ASN A 304 19.56 -30.26 -1.25
N ARG A 305 18.85 -29.36 -0.55
CA ARG A 305 19.42 -28.23 0.18
C ARG A 305 18.87 -28.19 1.60
N PRO A 306 19.63 -27.65 2.56
CA PRO A 306 19.06 -27.30 3.85
C PRO A 306 17.88 -26.36 3.68
N LEU A 307 16.91 -26.42 4.58
CA LEU A 307 15.78 -25.51 4.60
C LEU A 307 16.29 -24.08 4.80
N SER A 308 15.89 -23.18 3.92
CA SER A 308 16.17 -21.74 4.06
C SER A 308 15.18 -21.11 5.02
N THR A 309 15.69 -20.29 5.93
CA THR A 309 14.89 -19.60 6.93
C THR A 309 15.05 -18.09 6.83
N GLY A 310 13.93 -17.37 6.85
CA GLY A 310 13.88 -15.91 6.82
C GLY A 310 13.99 -15.29 8.21
N ARG A 311 13.09 -14.36 8.48
CA ARG A 311 13.02 -13.52 9.70
C ARG A 311 13.23 -14.36 10.97
N GLY A 312 14.08 -13.87 11.87
CA GLY A 312 14.38 -14.52 13.15
C GLY A 312 15.13 -15.85 13.02
N GLY A 313 15.63 -16.21 11.82
CA GLY A 313 16.33 -17.46 11.55
C GLY A 313 15.44 -18.72 11.62
N THR A 314 14.13 -18.56 11.67
CA THR A 314 13.17 -19.67 11.83
C THR A 314 11.94 -19.55 10.94
N GLN A 315 11.68 -18.40 10.33
CA GLN A 315 10.49 -18.18 9.50
C GLN A 315 10.62 -18.90 8.17
N ILE A 316 9.57 -19.61 7.77
CA ILE A 316 9.48 -20.46 6.58
C ILE A 316 8.16 -20.19 5.86
N VAL A 317 8.15 -20.46 4.55
CA VAL A 317 7.02 -20.15 3.67
C VAL A 317 6.21 -21.41 3.39
N LEU A 318 4.89 -21.32 3.52
CA LEU A 318 3.96 -22.40 3.18
C LEU A 318 3.82 -22.53 1.67
N ASP A 319 3.70 -23.77 1.16
CA ASP A 319 3.55 -24.06 -0.27
C ASP A 319 2.11 -23.89 -0.76
N LEU A 320 1.73 -22.68 -1.15
CA LEU A 320 0.39 -22.39 -1.71
C LEU A 320 0.13 -22.99 -3.09
N THR A 321 1.09 -23.71 -3.69
CA THR A 321 0.80 -24.53 -4.87
C THR A 321 0.00 -25.79 -4.49
N ASN A 322 0.03 -26.17 -3.20
CA ASN A 322 -0.71 -27.30 -2.64
C ASN A 322 -2.12 -26.89 -2.20
N PRO A 323 -3.20 -27.50 -2.74
CA PRO A 323 -4.57 -27.21 -2.33
C PRO A 323 -4.87 -27.43 -0.83
N GLU A 324 -4.21 -28.41 -0.18
CA GLU A 324 -4.37 -28.64 1.26
C GLU A 324 -3.84 -27.45 2.08
N VAL A 325 -2.73 -26.84 1.63
CA VAL A 325 -2.18 -25.64 2.24
C VAL A 325 -3.09 -24.43 2.01
N GLN A 326 -3.68 -24.30 0.81
CA GLN A 326 -4.69 -23.28 0.52
C GLN A 326 -5.90 -23.42 1.46
N ASP A 327 -6.37 -24.65 1.68
CA ASP A 327 -7.48 -24.95 2.61
C ASP A 327 -7.11 -24.61 4.05
N PHE A 328 -5.88 -24.90 4.47
CA PHE A 328 -5.38 -24.48 5.79
C PHE A 328 -5.37 -22.98 5.94
N VAL A 329 -4.77 -22.23 4.99
CA VAL A 329 -4.71 -20.76 5.04
C VAL A 329 -6.11 -20.14 5.04
N PHE A 330 -7.03 -20.65 4.22
CA PHE A 330 -8.42 -20.24 4.26
C PHE A 330 -9.04 -20.51 5.63
N SER A 331 -8.80 -21.68 6.22
CA SER A 331 -9.36 -22.09 7.51
C SER A 331 -8.93 -21.20 8.68
N VAL A 332 -7.76 -20.58 8.63
CA VAL A 332 -7.29 -19.61 9.63
C VAL A 332 -8.29 -18.47 9.78
N ILE A 333 -8.66 -17.86 8.67
CA ILE A 333 -9.61 -16.74 8.66
C ILE A 333 -11.02 -17.24 8.91
N ASP A 334 -11.39 -18.35 8.31
CA ASP A 334 -12.71 -18.95 8.42
C ASP A 334 -13.05 -19.30 9.89
N ASN A 335 -12.10 -19.89 10.60
CA ASN A 335 -12.26 -20.21 12.03
C ASN A 335 -12.38 -18.95 12.87
N LEU A 336 -11.52 -17.92 12.64
CA LEU A 336 -11.62 -16.67 13.37
C LEU A 336 -12.96 -15.98 13.14
N MET A 337 -13.41 -15.85 11.89
CA MET A 337 -14.67 -15.19 11.55
C MET A 337 -15.91 -15.97 11.98
N THR A 338 -15.84 -17.31 12.00
CA THR A 338 -16.94 -18.15 12.46
C THR A 338 -17.12 -18.05 13.97
N HIS A 339 -16.03 -18.05 14.74
CA HIS A 339 -16.09 -17.94 16.20
C HIS A 339 -16.25 -16.49 16.68
N TYR A 340 -15.72 -15.52 15.92
CA TYR A 340 -15.67 -14.10 16.29
C TYR A 340 -16.18 -13.21 15.13
N PRO A 341 -17.46 -13.29 14.77
CA PRO A 341 -18.02 -12.55 13.63
C PRO A 341 -17.99 -11.02 13.81
N GLU A 342 -17.68 -10.54 15.00
CA GLU A 342 -17.52 -9.12 15.31
C GLU A 342 -16.14 -8.55 14.94
N ILE A 343 -15.19 -9.37 14.48
CA ILE A 343 -13.93 -8.88 13.95
C ILE A 343 -14.24 -8.08 12.68
N ALA A 344 -13.96 -6.77 12.73
CA ALA A 344 -14.24 -5.85 11.63
C ALA A 344 -13.07 -5.65 10.66
N TYR A 345 -11.86 -6.06 11.07
CA TYR A 345 -10.64 -5.74 10.36
C TYR A 345 -9.55 -6.82 10.59
N MET A 346 -8.81 -7.15 9.54
CA MET A 346 -7.62 -7.99 9.65
C MET A 346 -6.43 -7.37 8.90
N LYS A 347 -5.29 -7.27 9.60
CA LYS A 347 -4.00 -6.97 8.99
C LYS A 347 -3.35 -8.30 8.61
N TRP A 348 -3.20 -8.53 7.31
CA TRP A 348 -2.58 -9.73 6.74
C TRP A 348 -1.14 -9.42 6.33
N ASP A 349 -0.21 -10.03 7.00
CA ASP A 349 1.22 -9.85 6.80
C ASP A 349 1.87 -10.99 6.01
N ALA A 350 3.09 -10.75 5.49
CA ALA A 350 3.95 -11.74 4.82
C ALA A 350 5.41 -11.27 4.89
N ASN A 351 6.11 -11.58 5.98
CA ASN A 351 7.41 -11.00 6.31
C ASN A 351 8.62 -11.80 5.79
N SER A 352 8.47 -12.56 4.72
CA SER A 352 9.58 -13.31 4.14
C SER A 352 9.51 -13.35 2.62
N CYS A 353 10.66 -13.21 1.96
CA CYS A 353 10.82 -13.54 0.56
C CYS A 353 10.72 -15.05 0.35
N MET A 354 10.48 -15.47 -0.88
CA MET A 354 10.60 -16.89 -1.27
C MET A 354 12.08 -17.24 -1.45
N LEU A 355 12.70 -17.78 -0.39
CA LEU A 355 14.13 -18.10 -0.36
C LEU A 355 14.45 -19.45 -1.00
N ASP A 356 13.49 -20.37 -1.04
CA ASP A 356 13.60 -21.69 -1.69
C ASP A 356 12.78 -21.73 -2.98
N TYR A 357 13.36 -22.32 -4.03
CA TYR A 357 12.76 -22.42 -5.37
C TYR A 357 12.15 -23.80 -5.64
N GLY A 358 11.76 -24.51 -4.61
CA GLY A 358 11.21 -25.86 -4.71
C GLY A 358 9.86 -25.99 -4.00
N SER A 359 8.93 -26.67 -4.66
CA SER A 359 7.67 -27.11 -4.08
C SER A 359 7.70 -28.62 -3.84
N PRO A 360 7.48 -29.11 -2.60
CA PRO A 360 7.29 -30.53 -2.36
C PRO A 360 6.08 -31.13 -3.08
N TYR A 361 5.05 -30.30 -3.36
CA TYR A 361 3.81 -30.72 -4.01
C TYR A 361 3.92 -30.80 -5.52
N LEU A 362 4.59 -29.83 -6.18
CA LEU A 362 4.69 -29.81 -7.63
C LEU A 362 5.56 -30.97 -8.16
N PRO A 363 5.15 -31.65 -9.24
CA PRO A 363 5.98 -32.66 -9.89
C PRO A 363 7.25 -32.03 -10.48
N LYS A 364 8.28 -32.87 -10.67
CA LYS A 364 9.63 -32.42 -11.08
C LYS A 364 9.61 -31.55 -12.34
N GLU A 365 8.81 -31.89 -13.32
CA GLU A 365 8.67 -31.18 -14.61
C GLU A 365 7.87 -29.86 -14.53
N LYS A 366 7.25 -29.56 -13.37
CA LYS A 366 6.49 -28.33 -13.11
C LYS A 366 7.10 -27.47 -12.00
N GLN A 367 8.32 -27.73 -11.55
CA GLN A 367 8.95 -26.92 -10.50
C GLN A 367 9.13 -25.46 -10.91
N SER A 368 9.33 -25.16 -12.19
CA SER A 368 9.37 -23.79 -12.71
C SER A 368 8.01 -23.06 -12.70
N HIS A 369 6.91 -23.76 -12.40
CA HIS A 369 5.61 -23.13 -12.21
C HIS A 369 5.45 -22.45 -10.84
N LEU A 370 6.37 -22.71 -9.89
CA LEU A 370 6.24 -22.33 -8.48
C LEU A 370 5.80 -20.86 -8.29
N TYR A 371 6.53 -19.92 -8.89
CA TYR A 371 6.24 -18.49 -8.70
C TYR A 371 4.90 -18.03 -9.31
N ILE A 372 4.37 -18.78 -10.28
CA ILE A 372 3.07 -18.51 -10.89
C ILE A 372 1.96 -19.17 -10.08
N GLU A 373 2.11 -20.47 -9.80
CA GLU A 373 1.07 -21.25 -9.12
C GLU A 373 0.93 -20.87 -7.64
N TYR A 374 2.00 -20.43 -6.97
CA TYR A 374 1.91 -19.87 -5.62
C TYR A 374 0.93 -18.69 -5.56
N HIS A 375 1.09 -17.72 -6.46
CA HIS A 375 0.23 -16.53 -6.48
C HIS A 375 -1.19 -16.82 -6.99
N ARG A 376 -1.36 -17.81 -7.85
CA ARG A 376 -2.70 -18.32 -8.23
C ARG A 376 -3.37 -18.99 -7.03
N GLY A 377 -2.62 -19.76 -6.24
CA GLY A 377 -3.10 -20.36 -4.99
C GLY A 377 -3.49 -19.30 -3.96
N LEU A 378 -2.68 -18.26 -3.79
CA LEU A 378 -3.01 -17.12 -2.92
C LEU A 378 -4.30 -16.43 -3.38
N ASN A 379 -4.42 -16.13 -4.68
CA ASN A 379 -5.62 -15.51 -5.23
C ASN A 379 -6.87 -16.37 -4.98
N ASN A 380 -6.78 -17.70 -5.16
CA ASN A 380 -7.89 -18.61 -4.86
C ASN A 380 -8.34 -18.53 -3.38
N VAL A 381 -7.38 -18.49 -2.45
CA VAL A 381 -7.69 -18.31 -1.02
C VAL A 381 -8.39 -16.98 -0.77
N LEU A 382 -7.86 -15.89 -1.32
CA LEU A 382 -8.38 -14.53 -1.14
C LEU A 382 -9.78 -14.36 -1.77
N GLU A 383 -10.02 -14.95 -2.95
CA GLU A 383 -11.34 -14.98 -3.60
C GLU A 383 -12.38 -15.70 -2.73
N ARG A 384 -12.02 -16.84 -2.15
CA ARG A 384 -12.89 -17.58 -1.22
C ARG A 384 -13.21 -16.76 0.03
N ILE A 385 -12.22 -16.05 0.60
CA ILE A 385 -12.40 -15.16 1.76
C ILE A 385 -13.36 -14.03 1.40
N ARG A 386 -13.13 -13.33 0.27
CA ARG A 386 -14.00 -12.24 -0.17
C ARG A 386 -15.42 -12.69 -0.47
N ALA A 387 -15.59 -13.86 -1.07
CA ALA A 387 -16.92 -14.43 -1.32
C ALA A 387 -17.68 -14.73 -0.03
N LYS A 388 -17.01 -15.25 1.03
CA LYS A 388 -17.65 -15.63 2.28
C LYS A 388 -17.79 -14.46 3.27
N TYR A 389 -16.81 -13.56 3.31
CA TYR A 389 -16.72 -12.42 4.24
C TYR A 389 -16.59 -11.07 3.51
N PRO A 390 -17.59 -10.69 2.70
CA PRO A 390 -17.48 -9.50 1.85
C PRO A 390 -17.37 -8.18 2.64
N GLN A 391 -17.77 -8.16 3.91
CA GLN A 391 -17.73 -6.95 4.76
C GLN A 391 -16.43 -6.78 5.55
N LEU A 392 -15.56 -7.80 5.57
CA LEU A 392 -14.32 -7.76 6.31
C LEU A 392 -13.34 -6.78 5.65
N ILE A 393 -12.84 -5.81 6.38
CA ILE A 393 -11.78 -4.92 5.90
C ILE A 393 -10.43 -5.63 6.05
N LEU A 394 -9.69 -5.71 4.94
CA LEU A 394 -8.35 -6.34 4.90
C LEU A 394 -7.28 -5.31 4.57
N GLN A 395 -6.22 -5.28 5.37
CA GLN A 395 -5.00 -4.53 5.09
C GLN A 395 -3.90 -5.49 4.62
N ALA A 396 -3.28 -5.19 3.47
CA ALA A 396 -2.10 -5.90 3.01
C ALA A 396 -0.84 -5.33 3.67
N CYS A 397 -0.03 -6.22 4.24
CA CYS A 397 1.30 -5.94 4.73
C CYS A 397 2.26 -7.02 4.21
N ALA A 398 3.51 -6.67 3.99
CA ALA A 398 4.59 -7.62 3.68
C ALA A 398 5.92 -6.99 4.12
N GLY A 399 6.23 -7.07 5.41
CA GLY A 399 7.34 -6.31 5.98
C GLY A 399 7.20 -4.81 5.72
N GLY A 400 6.01 -4.25 5.93
CA GLY A 400 5.68 -2.90 5.48
C GLY A 400 5.10 -2.87 4.07
N GLY A 401 5.66 -2.03 3.20
CA GLY A 401 5.22 -1.78 1.83
C GLY A 401 5.66 -2.81 0.78
N GLY A 402 6.15 -3.97 1.20
CA GLY A 402 6.71 -4.98 0.29
C GLY A 402 5.71 -5.65 -0.67
N ARG A 403 4.39 -5.32 -0.58
CA ARG A 403 3.35 -5.89 -1.46
C ARG A 403 2.31 -4.85 -1.89
N ILE A 404 2.77 -3.67 -2.28
CA ILE A 404 1.92 -2.58 -2.79
C ILE A 404 1.82 -2.69 -4.31
N ASN A 405 0.80 -3.40 -4.81
CA ASN A 405 0.57 -3.58 -6.24
C ASN A 405 -0.91 -3.77 -6.59
N TYR A 406 -1.26 -3.58 -7.85
CA TYR A 406 -2.62 -3.73 -8.35
C TYR A 406 -3.07 -5.20 -8.52
N GLY A 407 -2.17 -6.17 -8.38
CA GLY A 407 -2.50 -7.60 -8.39
C GLY A 407 -3.19 -8.04 -7.11
N ILE A 408 -2.74 -7.50 -5.96
CA ILE A 408 -3.30 -7.82 -4.64
C ILE A 408 -4.48 -6.90 -4.25
N LEU A 409 -4.52 -5.68 -4.79
CA LEU A 409 -5.49 -4.66 -4.42
C LEU A 409 -6.97 -5.08 -4.55
N PRO A 410 -7.38 -5.94 -5.53
CA PRO A 410 -8.76 -6.43 -5.60
C PRO A 410 -9.23 -7.23 -4.38
N TYR A 411 -8.31 -7.76 -3.61
CA TYR A 411 -8.58 -8.59 -2.44
C TYR A 411 -8.41 -7.83 -1.12
N PHE A 412 -7.79 -6.64 -1.15
CA PHE A 412 -7.51 -5.84 0.04
C PHE A 412 -8.16 -4.46 -0.07
N ASP A 413 -8.31 -3.80 1.06
CA ASP A 413 -8.94 -2.49 1.16
C ASP A 413 -7.93 -1.38 1.30
N GLU A 414 -6.73 -1.71 1.78
CA GLU A 414 -5.63 -0.78 2.01
C GLU A 414 -4.31 -1.51 2.16
N PHE A 415 -3.21 -0.74 2.12
CA PHE A 415 -1.87 -1.21 2.39
C PHE A 415 -1.31 -0.62 3.68
N TRP A 416 -0.50 -1.39 4.40
CA TRP A 416 0.49 -0.83 5.30
C TRP A 416 1.62 -0.24 4.45
N THR A 417 1.76 1.08 4.48
CA THR A 417 2.60 1.82 3.51
C THR A 417 4.09 1.53 3.71
N SER A 418 4.54 1.40 4.96
CA SER A 418 5.90 1.07 5.38
C SER A 418 5.94 0.77 6.87
N ASP A 419 6.85 -0.10 7.30
CA ASP A 419 7.18 -0.29 8.71
C ASP A 419 7.91 0.93 9.30
N ASP A 420 8.50 1.79 8.45
CA ASP A 420 9.02 3.06 8.91
C ASP A 420 7.89 4.05 9.16
N THR A 421 7.64 4.33 10.45
CA THR A 421 6.60 5.25 10.93
C THR A 421 7.15 6.65 11.22
N ASP A 422 8.44 6.92 10.96
CA ASP A 422 9.03 8.26 11.07
C ASP A 422 8.32 9.24 10.12
N ALA A 423 7.66 10.25 10.67
CA ALA A 423 6.83 11.15 9.89
C ALA A 423 7.62 11.94 8.82
N LEU A 424 8.94 12.19 9.02
CA LEU A 424 9.77 12.81 7.99
C LEU A 424 9.99 11.83 6.82
N GLN A 425 10.31 10.57 7.09
CA GLN A 425 10.44 9.54 6.05
C GLN A 425 9.10 9.30 5.34
N ARG A 426 8.00 9.31 6.09
CA ARG A 426 6.65 9.17 5.54
C ARG A 426 6.27 10.27 4.55
N VAL A 427 6.82 11.48 4.62
CA VAL A 427 6.62 12.50 3.58
C VAL A 427 7.09 11.98 2.22
N TYR A 428 8.24 11.29 2.15
CA TYR A 428 8.79 10.70 0.93
C TYR A 428 8.03 9.44 0.50
N LEU A 429 7.83 8.51 1.43
CA LEU A 429 7.16 7.23 1.21
C LEU A 429 5.72 7.43 0.70
N GLN A 430 4.93 8.26 1.39
CA GLN A 430 3.56 8.56 1.01
C GLN A 430 3.48 9.31 -0.33
N TRP A 431 4.47 10.16 -0.65
CA TRP A 431 4.56 10.79 -1.94
C TRP A 431 4.75 9.77 -3.07
N GLY A 432 5.71 8.84 -2.93
CA GLY A 432 5.95 7.78 -3.92
C GLY A 432 4.72 6.91 -4.14
N VAL A 433 4.13 6.38 -3.06
CA VAL A 433 2.92 5.55 -3.12
C VAL A 433 1.75 6.32 -3.77
N SER A 434 1.59 7.62 -3.45
CA SER A 434 0.53 8.46 -4.02
C SER A 434 0.63 8.69 -5.53
N CYS A 435 1.73 8.28 -6.18
CA CYS A 435 1.81 8.33 -7.63
C CYS A 435 0.83 7.39 -8.33
N PHE A 436 0.51 6.26 -7.70
CA PHE A 436 -0.39 5.27 -8.26
C PHE A 436 -1.60 4.93 -7.37
N TYR A 437 -1.51 5.12 -6.05
CA TYR A 437 -2.54 4.65 -5.11
C TYR A 437 -3.22 5.80 -4.38
N PRO A 438 -4.57 5.77 -4.23
CA PRO A 438 -5.33 6.80 -3.53
C PRO A 438 -5.10 6.76 -2.02
N ALA A 439 -5.31 7.90 -1.35
CA ALA A 439 -5.14 8.02 0.10
C ALA A 439 -5.98 7.01 0.93
N ILE A 440 -7.16 6.62 0.44
CA ILE A 440 -8.00 5.60 1.11
C ILE A 440 -7.31 4.24 1.24
N ALA A 441 -6.39 3.92 0.31
CA ALA A 441 -5.61 2.68 0.34
C ALA A 441 -4.28 2.82 1.10
N MET A 442 -3.89 4.01 1.50
CA MET A 442 -2.58 4.33 2.05
C MET A 442 -2.66 4.54 3.57
N ALA A 443 -2.43 3.49 4.36
CA ALA A 443 -2.41 3.58 5.82
C ALA A 443 -1.23 4.44 6.30
N ALA A 444 -1.52 5.44 7.13
CA ALA A 444 -0.57 6.40 7.66
C ALA A 444 -0.79 6.58 9.16
N HIS A 445 0.19 6.19 9.98
CA HIS A 445 0.05 6.17 11.42
C HIS A 445 0.90 7.26 12.11
N VAL A 446 0.34 7.82 13.16
CA VAL A 446 1.05 8.65 14.14
C VAL A 446 1.76 7.71 15.10
N SER A 447 3.10 7.74 15.11
CA SER A 447 3.94 6.96 16.03
C SER A 447 4.36 7.76 17.28
N ALA A 448 5.15 7.15 18.16
CA ALA A 448 5.72 7.80 19.36
C ALA A 448 6.57 9.05 19.01
N ASP A 449 6.81 9.91 19.98
CA ASP A 449 7.61 11.15 19.82
C ASP A 449 9.05 10.84 19.41
N LYS A 450 9.65 9.82 20.04
CA LYS A 450 10.88 9.18 19.59
C LYS A 450 10.54 8.00 18.71
N ASN A 451 10.75 8.15 17.42
CA ASN A 451 10.47 7.08 16.46
C ASN A 451 11.32 5.82 16.74
N HIS A 452 10.70 4.64 16.64
CA HIS A 452 11.32 3.37 16.98
C HIS A 452 12.37 2.91 15.96
N GLN A 453 12.19 3.24 14.66
CA GLN A 453 13.13 2.86 13.59
C GLN A 453 14.31 3.83 13.52
N THR A 454 14.05 5.12 13.44
CA THR A 454 15.08 6.15 13.20
C THR A 454 15.67 6.76 14.46
N GLY A 455 14.99 6.65 15.60
CA GLY A 455 15.36 7.32 16.86
C GLY A 455 15.14 8.84 16.83
N ARG A 456 14.50 9.39 15.78
CA ARG A 456 14.24 10.83 15.63
C ARG A 456 13.10 11.28 16.52
N TYR A 457 13.23 12.49 17.08
CA TYR A 457 12.15 13.18 17.79
C TYR A 457 11.44 14.15 16.85
N LEU A 458 10.11 14.00 16.69
CA LEU A 458 9.29 14.86 15.86
C LEU A 458 8.10 15.43 16.65
N PRO A 459 7.74 16.73 16.43
CA PRO A 459 6.59 17.33 17.09
C PRO A 459 5.29 16.58 16.76
N LEU A 460 4.40 16.43 17.75
CA LEU A 460 3.13 15.72 17.60
C LEU A 460 2.28 16.28 16.44
N LYS A 461 2.24 17.62 16.31
CA LYS A 461 1.54 18.27 15.18
C LYS A 461 2.10 17.82 13.82
N PHE A 462 3.43 17.75 13.66
CA PHE A 462 4.06 17.31 12.41
C PHE A 462 3.66 15.86 12.08
N ARG A 463 3.73 14.97 13.08
CA ARG A 463 3.33 13.57 12.95
C ARG A 463 1.87 13.42 12.52
N PHE A 464 0.95 14.20 13.14
CA PHE A 464 -0.46 14.21 12.74
C PHE A 464 -0.68 14.76 11.35
N ASP A 465 -0.12 15.92 11.01
CA ASP A 465 -0.35 16.56 9.71
C ASP A 465 0.14 15.65 8.55
N VAL A 466 1.24 14.92 8.75
CA VAL A 466 1.73 13.92 7.77
C VAL A 466 0.77 12.72 7.69
N ALA A 467 0.36 12.14 8.81
CA ALA A 467 -0.54 10.99 8.82
C ALA A 467 -1.94 11.34 8.30
N MET A 468 -2.44 12.55 8.55
CA MET A 468 -3.74 13.03 8.05
C MET A 468 -3.77 13.22 6.53
N SER A 469 -2.64 13.23 5.83
CA SER A 469 -2.60 13.23 4.37
C SER A 469 -2.79 11.84 3.74
N GLY A 470 -3.00 10.81 4.54
CA GLY A 470 -3.35 9.45 4.18
C GLY A 470 -4.58 8.96 4.95
N ARG A 471 -4.74 7.65 5.06
CA ARG A 471 -5.74 7.05 5.94
C ARG A 471 -5.18 7.05 7.37
N LEU A 472 -5.66 8.00 8.18
CA LEU A 472 -5.17 8.23 9.53
C LEU A 472 -5.32 7.02 10.45
N GLY A 473 -4.25 6.67 11.13
CA GLY A 473 -4.20 5.76 12.27
C GLY A 473 -3.16 6.21 13.28
N MET A 474 -3.00 5.42 14.32
CA MET A 474 -1.98 5.60 15.36
C MET A 474 -1.29 4.26 15.66
N GLU A 475 -0.03 4.31 16.07
CA GLU A 475 0.77 3.14 16.43
C GLU A 475 1.75 3.52 17.54
N MET A 476 1.24 3.53 18.76
CA MET A 476 1.96 3.94 19.96
C MET A 476 1.18 3.56 21.21
N GLN A 477 1.80 3.71 22.39
CA GLN A 477 1.11 3.55 23.66
C GLN A 477 0.40 4.86 24.05
N PRO A 478 -0.95 4.92 24.09
CA PRO A 478 -1.67 6.14 24.43
C PRO A 478 -1.42 6.64 25.87
N GLU A 479 -1.06 5.74 26.79
CA GLU A 479 -0.76 6.08 28.18
C GLU A 479 0.50 6.93 28.33
N ASP A 480 1.43 6.86 27.37
CA ASP A 480 2.67 7.65 27.38
C ASP A 480 2.43 9.12 27.00
N MET A 481 1.23 9.47 26.53
CA MET A 481 0.87 10.83 26.14
C MET A 481 0.62 11.73 27.35
N THR A 482 1.16 12.95 27.32
CA THR A 482 0.79 13.99 28.29
C THR A 482 -0.66 14.43 28.09
N GLU A 483 -1.26 15.08 29.10
CA GLU A 483 -2.63 15.63 28.96
C GLU A 483 -2.74 16.64 27.81
N ALA A 484 -1.71 17.46 27.60
CA ALA A 484 -1.66 18.40 26.47
C ALA A 484 -1.64 17.68 25.11
N ASP A 485 -0.92 16.55 25.02
CA ASP A 485 -0.89 15.72 23.81
C ASP A 485 -2.24 15.04 23.58
N LYS A 486 -2.90 14.55 24.62
CA LYS A 486 -4.24 13.97 24.54
C LYS A 486 -5.27 15.00 24.04
N GLU A 487 -5.25 16.20 24.58
CA GLU A 487 -6.12 17.29 24.11
C GLU A 487 -5.86 17.68 22.64
N PHE A 488 -4.60 17.75 22.22
CA PHE A 488 -4.24 18.01 20.83
C PHE A 488 -4.73 16.86 19.94
N THR A 489 -4.48 15.60 20.32
CA THR A 489 -4.90 14.40 19.59
C THR A 489 -6.41 14.34 19.41
N GLN A 490 -7.20 14.61 20.45
CA GLN A 490 -8.67 14.67 20.34
C GLN A 490 -9.12 15.69 19.29
N ARG A 491 -8.52 16.89 19.28
CA ARG A 491 -8.84 17.91 18.28
C ARG A 491 -8.43 17.49 16.87
N ALA A 492 -7.24 16.90 16.70
CA ALA A 492 -6.74 16.45 15.41
C ALA A 492 -7.59 15.30 14.85
N ILE A 493 -7.97 14.32 15.67
CA ILE A 493 -8.88 13.24 15.29
C ILE A 493 -10.25 13.80 14.88
N GLN A 494 -10.80 14.73 15.64
CA GLN A 494 -12.08 15.37 15.31
C GLN A 494 -12.00 16.16 14.00
N ALA A 495 -10.90 16.88 13.77
CA ALA A 495 -10.66 17.59 12.52
C ALA A 495 -10.55 16.62 11.34
N TYR A 496 -9.80 15.51 11.50
CA TYR A 496 -9.70 14.51 10.44
C TYR A 496 -11.06 13.89 10.08
N LYS A 497 -11.90 13.58 11.05
CA LYS A 497 -13.27 13.09 10.77
C LYS A 497 -14.06 14.04 9.86
N GLY A 498 -13.88 15.35 10.01
CA GLY A 498 -14.52 16.35 9.16
C GLY A 498 -13.98 16.43 7.73
N ILE A 499 -12.69 16.15 7.54
CA ILE A 499 -12.02 16.22 6.23
C ILE A 499 -11.79 14.85 5.59
N ARG A 500 -12.02 13.77 6.31
CA ARG A 500 -11.80 12.39 5.86
C ARG A 500 -12.37 12.09 4.47
N PRO A 501 -13.62 12.47 4.14
CA PRO A 501 -14.16 12.26 2.79
C PRO A 501 -13.33 12.95 1.70
N ILE A 502 -12.79 14.14 1.98
CA ILE A 502 -11.99 14.91 1.00
C ILE A 502 -10.64 14.21 0.78
N VAL A 503 -9.97 13.80 1.87
CA VAL A 503 -8.66 13.12 1.78
C VAL A 503 -8.80 11.77 1.10
N GLN A 504 -9.80 10.95 1.49
CA GLN A 504 -9.94 9.58 1.02
C GLN A 504 -10.52 9.50 -0.40
N PHE A 505 -11.36 10.45 -0.83
CA PHE A 505 -12.07 10.38 -2.11
C PHE A 505 -11.76 11.53 -3.07
N GLY A 506 -11.13 12.61 -2.61
CA GLY A 506 -10.79 13.78 -3.43
C GLY A 506 -9.66 13.51 -4.43
N ASP A 507 -9.53 14.40 -5.39
CA ASP A 507 -8.43 14.41 -6.35
C ASP A 507 -7.16 14.98 -5.70
N LEU A 508 -6.05 14.26 -5.82
CA LEU A 508 -4.75 14.68 -5.31
C LEU A 508 -4.03 15.63 -6.26
N TYR A 509 -3.49 16.70 -5.71
CA TYR A 509 -2.55 17.63 -6.37
C TYR A 509 -1.28 17.73 -5.52
N ARG A 510 -0.15 17.28 -6.05
CA ARG A 510 1.18 17.41 -5.46
C ARG A 510 1.75 18.76 -5.91
N LEU A 511 2.14 19.61 -4.96
CA LEU A 511 2.47 21.01 -5.24
C LEU A 511 3.96 21.32 -5.15
N ILE A 512 4.63 20.85 -4.09
CA ILE A 512 6.09 20.94 -3.94
C ILE A 512 6.61 19.55 -3.60
N SER A 513 7.43 18.99 -4.49
CA SER A 513 8.02 17.66 -4.34
C SER A 513 9.11 17.64 -3.26
N PRO A 514 9.08 16.69 -2.31
CA PRO A 514 10.18 16.49 -1.35
C PRO A 514 11.46 16.01 -2.03
N TYR A 515 11.39 15.42 -3.21
CA TYR A 515 12.53 14.93 -3.98
C TYR A 515 13.26 16.06 -4.73
N GLU A 516 12.54 17.11 -5.12
CA GLU A 516 13.12 18.29 -5.79
C GLU A 516 13.45 19.40 -4.80
N ASN A 517 12.63 19.61 -3.78
CA ASN A 517 12.83 20.63 -2.75
C ASN A 517 13.15 19.96 -1.41
N LYS A 518 14.43 19.94 -1.04
CA LYS A 518 14.89 19.31 0.21
C LYS A 518 14.43 19.99 1.49
N GLY A 519 13.81 21.16 1.41
CA GLY A 519 13.40 21.95 2.57
C GLY A 519 11.91 21.88 2.88
N VAL A 520 11.07 21.80 1.86
CA VAL A 520 9.60 21.88 2.00
C VAL A 520 8.92 20.92 1.05
N ALA A 521 7.86 20.27 1.51
CA ALA A 521 6.92 19.53 0.67
C ALA A 521 5.50 20.04 0.87
N SER A 522 4.66 19.95 -0.16
CA SER A 522 3.24 20.30 -0.04
C SER A 522 2.37 19.55 -1.04
N LEU A 523 1.15 19.26 -0.63
CA LEU A 523 0.12 18.60 -1.44
C LEU A 523 -1.27 19.07 -1.00
N MET A 524 -2.28 18.78 -1.83
CA MET A 524 -3.67 19.04 -1.46
C MET A 524 -4.62 18.02 -2.08
N TYR A 525 -5.75 17.83 -1.43
CA TYR A 525 -6.89 17.07 -1.94
C TYR A 525 -8.05 18.01 -2.21
N VAL A 526 -8.73 17.83 -3.33
CA VAL A 526 -9.87 18.65 -3.74
C VAL A 526 -11.09 17.76 -3.93
N ALA A 527 -12.21 18.12 -3.30
CA ALA A 527 -13.48 17.43 -3.50
C ALA A 527 -13.96 17.56 -4.97
N PRO A 528 -14.71 16.57 -5.51
CA PRO A 528 -15.18 16.60 -6.90
C PRO A 528 -15.96 17.88 -7.25
N GLU A 529 -16.77 18.40 -6.34
CA GLU A 529 -17.59 19.61 -6.49
C GLU A 529 -16.78 20.90 -6.37
N LYS A 530 -15.50 20.81 -5.98
CA LYS A 530 -14.59 21.93 -5.74
C LYS A 530 -15.14 22.95 -4.73
N ASP A 531 -15.99 22.51 -3.84
CA ASP A 531 -16.54 23.31 -2.73
C ASP A 531 -15.66 23.23 -1.49
N ARG A 532 -14.89 22.14 -1.35
CA ARG A 532 -13.97 21.91 -0.25
C ARG A 532 -12.63 21.36 -0.75
N ALA A 533 -11.56 21.72 -0.05
CA ALA A 533 -10.22 21.16 -0.28
C ALA A 533 -9.45 21.09 1.03
N VAL A 534 -8.42 20.25 1.08
CA VAL A 534 -7.50 20.15 2.21
C VAL A 534 -6.07 20.31 1.71
N PHE A 535 -5.35 21.26 2.26
CA PHE A 535 -3.97 21.59 1.92
C PHE A 535 -3.04 21.23 3.06
N TYR A 536 -1.91 20.60 2.73
CA TYR A 536 -0.82 20.27 3.65
C TYR A 536 0.50 20.86 3.17
N ALA A 537 1.31 21.37 4.11
CA ALA A 537 2.70 21.71 3.85
C ALA A 537 3.59 21.36 5.04
N TYR A 538 4.79 20.88 4.75
CA TYR A 538 5.76 20.35 5.70
C TYR A 538 7.11 21.02 5.50
N LYS A 539 7.73 21.54 6.56
CA LYS A 539 9.12 21.99 6.56
C LYS A 539 10.00 20.84 7.05
N MET A 540 10.73 20.23 6.14
CA MET A 540 11.54 19.03 6.39
C MET A 540 12.95 19.35 6.91
N ASN A 541 13.54 20.45 6.44
CA ASN A 541 14.86 20.90 6.82
C ASN A 541 14.88 22.42 6.98
N HIS A 542 15.86 22.90 7.73
CA HIS A 542 16.11 24.33 7.89
C HIS A 542 17.54 24.67 7.46
N PHE A 543 17.66 25.32 6.30
CA PHE A 543 18.95 25.85 5.82
C PHE A 543 19.05 27.34 6.09
N ILE A 544 20.24 27.85 6.42
CA ILE A 544 20.51 29.28 6.60
C ILE A 544 20.15 30.00 5.29
N ASN A 545 19.41 31.10 5.38
CA ASN A 545 18.94 31.91 4.26
C ASN A 545 18.02 31.16 3.26
N MET A 546 17.42 30.05 3.67
CA MET A 546 16.43 29.35 2.85
C MET A 546 15.22 30.24 2.60
N THR A 547 14.89 30.47 1.33
CA THR A 547 13.64 31.08 0.92
C THR A 547 12.63 30.00 0.59
N ILE A 548 11.47 30.03 1.28
CA ILE A 548 10.35 29.14 0.97
C ILE A 548 9.47 29.85 -0.07
N PRO A 549 9.25 29.26 -1.26
CA PRO A 549 8.42 29.90 -2.30
C PRO A 549 6.96 29.97 -1.86
N ASN A 550 6.22 30.90 -2.45
CA ASN A 550 4.77 30.85 -2.38
C ASN A 550 4.25 29.58 -3.06
N VAL A 551 3.32 28.90 -2.42
CA VAL A 551 2.74 27.67 -2.96
C VAL A 551 1.44 28.00 -3.67
N LYS A 552 1.42 27.80 -4.98
CA LYS A 552 0.22 27.89 -5.80
C LYS A 552 -0.61 26.64 -5.62
N MET A 553 -1.90 26.81 -5.40
CA MET A 553 -2.84 25.69 -5.28
C MET A 553 -3.36 25.27 -6.65
N ASN A 554 -3.79 24.02 -6.76
CA ASN A 554 -4.33 23.47 -8.00
C ASN A 554 -5.68 22.81 -7.78
N GLY A 555 -6.46 22.64 -8.87
CA GLY A 555 -7.75 21.93 -8.85
C GLY A 555 -8.93 22.71 -8.30
N LEU A 556 -8.72 23.91 -7.73
CA LEU A 556 -9.80 24.77 -7.23
C LEU A 556 -10.64 25.37 -8.37
N ASP A 557 -11.80 25.93 -8.03
CA ASP A 557 -12.58 26.75 -8.95
C ASP A 557 -12.12 28.21 -8.84
N PRO A 558 -11.61 28.85 -9.93
CA PRO A 558 -11.13 30.21 -9.89
C PRO A 558 -12.23 31.24 -9.57
N GLN A 559 -13.51 30.91 -9.79
CA GLN A 559 -14.65 31.81 -9.56
C GLN A 559 -15.18 31.76 -8.12
N LYS A 560 -14.85 30.66 -7.38
CA LYS A 560 -15.27 30.50 -5.99
C LYS A 560 -14.37 31.28 -5.02
N LYS A 561 -14.90 31.58 -3.85
CA LYS A 561 -14.14 32.10 -2.71
C LYS A 561 -14.08 31.04 -1.64
N TYR A 562 -12.93 30.90 -0.99
CA TYR A 562 -12.70 29.90 0.03
C TYR A 562 -12.29 30.55 1.35
N GLN A 563 -12.96 30.16 2.42
CA GLN A 563 -12.51 30.42 3.79
C GLN A 563 -11.48 29.37 4.18
N LEU A 564 -10.35 29.80 4.72
CA LEU A 564 -9.26 28.94 5.18
C LEU A 564 -9.41 28.63 6.67
N ILE A 565 -9.35 27.36 7.05
CA ILE A 565 -9.51 26.89 8.41
C ILE A 565 -8.25 26.11 8.81
N ASP A 566 -7.55 26.54 9.87
CA ASP A 566 -6.44 25.80 10.46
C ASP A 566 -6.99 24.56 11.20
N LEU A 567 -6.66 23.36 10.72
CA LEU A 567 -7.20 22.11 11.22
C LEU A 567 -6.54 21.64 12.52
N THR A 568 -5.26 21.95 12.69
CA THR A 568 -4.43 21.44 13.79
C THR A 568 -3.65 22.56 14.49
N PRO A 569 -4.32 23.63 14.98
CA PRO A 569 -3.61 24.68 15.69
C PRO A 569 -2.95 24.12 16.97
N LEU A 570 -1.70 24.53 17.26
CA LEU A 570 -0.98 24.09 18.47
C LEU A 570 -1.75 24.45 19.75
N SER A 571 -2.42 25.58 19.76
CA SER A 571 -3.34 25.97 20.81
C SER A 571 -4.68 26.36 20.22
N LYS A 572 -5.78 25.92 20.83
CA LYS A 572 -7.15 26.23 20.39
C LYS A 572 -7.40 27.74 20.14
N ASN A 573 -6.76 28.57 20.95
CA ASN A 573 -6.94 30.02 20.90
C ASN A 573 -5.88 30.75 20.05
N LYS A 574 -4.98 30.01 19.36
CA LYS A 574 -3.89 30.59 18.57
C LYS A 574 -3.70 29.87 17.24
N PRO A 575 -4.70 29.96 16.35
CA PRO A 575 -4.57 29.40 14.99
C PRO A 575 -3.53 30.21 14.18
N CYS A 576 -3.17 29.69 13.01
CA CYS A 576 -2.26 30.38 12.09
C CYS A 576 -2.88 31.67 11.52
N SER A 577 -2.02 32.55 10.96
CA SER A 577 -2.43 33.85 10.44
C SER A 577 -3.38 33.80 9.23
N LEU A 578 -3.59 32.63 8.63
CA LEU A 578 -4.53 32.43 7.51
C LEU A 578 -5.91 31.98 7.97
N HIS A 579 -6.08 31.59 9.21
CA HIS A 579 -7.34 31.11 9.74
C HIS A 579 -8.44 32.15 9.58
N ASN A 580 -9.61 31.75 9.08
CA ASN A 580 -10.77 32.58 8.76
C ASN A 580 -10.58 33.63 7.64
N LYS A 581 -9.43 33.64 6.94
CA LYS A 581 -9.30 34.49 5.75
C LYS A 581 -10.10 33.90 4.58
N ILE A 582 -10.76 34.80 3.84
CA ILE A 582 -11.50 34.46 2.63
C ILE A 582 -10.66 34.89 1.43
N ILE A 583 -10.31 33.99 0.56
CA ILE A 583 -9.45 34.21 -0.61
C ILE A 583 -10.12 33.59 -1.84
N SER A 584 -10.08 34.26 -3.00
CA SER A 584 -10.62 33.66 -4.22
C SER A 584 -9.75 32.53 -4.72
N GLY A 585 -10.36 31.50 -5.32
CA GLY A 585 -9.66 30.39 -5.95
C GLY A 585 -8.65 30.86 -6.97
N LYS A 586 -8.98 31.90 -7.76
CA LYS A 586 -8.08 32.56 -8.70
C LYS A 586 -6.77 33.03 -8.03
N ILE A 587 -6.87 33.75 -6.90
CA ILE A 587 -5.68 34.24 -6.16
C ILE A 587 -4.88 33.05 -5.60
N LEU A 588 -5.55 32.06 -5.03
CA LEU A 588 -4.89 30.85 -4.50
C LEU A 588 -4.14 30.06 -5.58
N MET A 589 -4.67 30.01 -6.80
CA MET A 589 -4.06 29.30 -7.92
C MET A 589 -2.96 30.12 -8.63
N GLU A 590 -3.11 31.42 -8.77
CA GLU A 590 -2.16 32.28 -9.50
C GLU A 590 -1.02 32.79 -8.62
N LYS A 591 -1.31 33.26 -7.40
CA LYS A 591 -0.35 33.86 -6.45
C LYS A 591 0.05 32.91 -5.32
N GLY A 592 -0.85 31.98 -4.94
CA GLY A 592 -0.63 31.04 -3.86
C GLY A 592 -0.64 31.68 -2.47
N ILE A 593 -0.10 30.93 -1.50
CA ILE A 593 0.07 31.37 -0.11
C ILE A 593 1.56 31.38 0.29
N ALA A 594 1.92 32.37 1.14
CA ALA A 594 3.30 32.52 1.62
C ALA A 594 3.56 31.55 2.79
N LEU A 595 4.29 30.47 2.55
CA LEU A 595 4.66 29.50 3.58
C LEU A 595 5.78 30.01 4.52
N GLN A 596 6.62 30.94 4.08
CA GLN A 596 7.75 31.46 4.85
C GLN A 596 7.35 31.97 6.24
N THR A 597 6.18 32.56 6.35
CA THR A 597 5.65 33.11 7.63
C THR A 597 4.96 32.06 8.49
N LEU A 598 4.55 30.95 7.90
CA LEU A 598 3.80 29.86 8.54
C LEU A 598 4.72 28.76 9.05
N LEU A 599 5.76 28.40 8.28
CA LEU A 599 6.69 27.31 8.55
C LEU A 599 8.04 27.89 9.03
N LYS A 600 8.12 28.26 10.30
CA LYS A 600 9.29 28.94 10.85
C LYS A 600 10.43 28.00 11.21
N ASN A 601 10.12 26.91 11.87
CA ASN A 601 11.09 25.97 12.41
C ASN A 601 11.16 24.70 11.55
N GLU A 602 12.26 23.95 11.67
CA GLU A 602 12.36 22.59 11.17
C GLU A 602 11.25 21.72 11.80
N TYR A 603 10.72 20.78 11.04
CA TYR A 603 9.58 19.94 11.41
C TYR A 603 8.33 20.72 11.82
N SER A 604 8.17 21.94 11.28
CA SER A 604 6.87 22.63 11.34
C SER A 604 5.98 22.22 10.17
N SER A 605 4.67 22.22 10.40
CA SER A 605 3.69 21.84 9.39
C SER A 605 2.44 22.70 9.51
N ILE A 606 1.66 22.70 8.44
CA ILE A 606 0.34 23.32 8.40
C ILE A 606 -0.62 22.41 7.65
N ALA A 607 -1.83 22.29 8.21
CA ALA A 607 -2.97 21.63 7.59
C ALA A 607 -4.14 22.62 7.53
N LEU A 608 -4.60 22.95 6.33
CA LEU A 608 -5.70 23.91 6.11
C LEU A 608 -6.83 23.23 5.37
N GLU A 609 -8.04 23.40 5.88
CA GLU A 609 -9.23 23.19 5.07
C GLU A 609 -9.63 24.48 4.36
N LEU A 610 -10.05 24.35 3.12
CA LEU A 610 -10.64 25.40 2.30
C LEU A 610 -12.11 25.07 2.12
N GLN A 611 -13.00 25.98 2.54
CA GLN A 611 -14.45 25.82 2.41
C GLN A 611 -15.01 26.95 1.55
N GLU A 612 -15.81 26.59 0.54
CA GLU A 612 -16.50 27.57 -0.28
C GLU A 612 -17.40 28.49 0.58
N VAL A 613 -17.29 29.78 0.36
CA VAL A 613 -18.18 30.79 0.96
C VAL A 613 -19.19 31.22 -0.11
N LYS A 614 -20.46 30.99 0.17
CA LYS A 614 -21.59 31.39 -0.70
C LYS A 614 -21.84 32.87 -0.66
#